data_50ea30d6090dc36af5ce6ab1fc5c971d
#
_entry.id   50ea30d6090dc36af5ce6ab1fc5c971d
#
_cell.length_a   1.000
_cell.length_b   1.000
_cell.length_c   1.000
_cell.angle_alpha   90.00
_cell.angle_beta   90.00
_cell.angle_gamma   90.00
#
_symmetry.space_group_name_H-M   'P 1'
#
loop_
_entity.id
_entity.type
_entity.pdbx_description
1 polymer ?
#
loop_
_entity_poly.entity_id
_entity_poly.type
_entity_poly.pdbx_seq_one_letter_code
_entity_poly.pdbx_strand_id
1 'polypeptide(L)'
;MIGPDGAADRLTDIMTEYLRDGASIYRRSFAIIRAESDLSAFAPDVAGVVVRMIHACGQTDLTRDVVATEGVVRAARNALTDGAPILCDATMVASGITRRRLPADNEIRCHLHDPAVPELAERMGTTRTAAALELWKPVLDGAVVAIGNAPTALFALLEMIDAGAPRPAAIVGAPVGFVGAAESCAELAARADLEFITVTGRRGGSAITAAAINALASPEE
;
A
#
# COMPACT_ATOMS: atom_id res chain seq x y z
N MET A 1 32.54 -49.28 -6.33
CA MET A 1 31.67 -48.81 -7.43
C MET A 1 30.32 -48.48 -6.82
N ILE A 2 30.06 -47.21 -6.60
CA ILE A 2 28.76 -46.71 -6.13
C ILE A 2 28.05 -46.23 -7.39
N GLY A 3 26.95 -46.90 -7.76
CA GLY A 3 26.20 -46.63 -8.98
C GLY A 3 25.49 -45.29 -8.94
N PRO A 4 25.12 -44.70 -10.11
CA PRO A 4 24.54 -43.35 -10.25
C PRO A 4 23.07 -43.23 -9.81
N ASP A 5 22.44 -44.28 -9.31
CA ASP A 5 21.00 -44.29 -9.01
C ASP A 5 20.60 -43.68 -7.67
N GLY A 6 21.55 -43.38 -6.81
CA GLY A 6 21.24 -42.84 -5.45
C GLY A 6 21.02 -41.32 -5.39
N ALA A 7 21.28 -40.58 -6.47
CA ALA A 7 21.13 -39.13 -6.48
C ALA A 7 19.77 -38.67 -7.05
N ALA A 8 19.21 -39.42 -7.99
CA ALA A 8 17.91 -39.12 -8.60
C ALA A 8 16.75 -39.39 -7.62
N ASP A 9 16.86 -40.42 -6.78
CA ASP A 9 15.83 -40.78 -5.81
C ASP A 9 15.72 -39.79 -4.66
N ARG A 10 16.83 -39.11 -4.29
CA ARG A 10 16.83 -38.03 -3.29
C ARG A 10 16.29 -36.70 -3.78
N LEU A 11 16.25 -36.47 -5.08
CA LEU A 11 15.63 -35.26 -5.65
C LEU A 11 14.11 -35.43 -5.83
N THR A 12 13.61 -36.64 -5.91
CA THR A 12 12.18 -36.94 -6.01
C THR A 12 11.47 -36.91 -4.65
N ASP A 13 12.19 -37.16 -3.55
CA ASP A 13 11.69 -37.11 -2.18
C ASP A 13 11.59 -35.65 -1.62
N ILE A 14 12.10 -34.67 -2.34
CA ILE A 14 11.94 -33.24 -2.04
C ILE A 14 10.73 -32.65 -2.82
N MET A 15 9.84 -33.44 -3.33
CA MET A 15 8.50 -32.97 -3.66
C MET A 15 7.73 -32.75 -2.35
N THR A 16 8.08 -31.65 -1.73
CA THR A 16 7.42 -31.12 -0.55
C THR A 16 5.92 -31.15 -0.79
N GLU A 17 5.21 -31.87 0.05
CA GLU A 17 3.76 -31.88 0.12
C GLU A 17 3.31 -30.44 0.40
N TYR A 18 3.01 -29.65 -0.67
CA TYR A 18 2.59 -28.26 -0.52
C TYR A 18 1.10 -28.19 -0.20
N LEU A 19 0.73 -27.23 0.63
CA LEU A 19 -0.67 -26.94 0.91
C LEU A 19 -1.38 -26.47 -0.35
N ARG A 20 -2.54 -27.07 -0.65
CA ARG A 20 -3.35 -26.76 -1.84
C ARG A 20 -4.60 -25.95 -1.54
N ASP A 21 -5.02 -25.89 -0.28
CA ASP A 21 -6.15 -25.08 0.16
C ASP A 21 -5.71 -23.64 0.44
N GLY A 22 -6.19 -22.70 -0.39
CA GLY A 22 -5.83 -21.28 -0.29
C GLY A 22 -6.16 -20.67 1.08
N ALA A 23 -7.31 -21.01 1.66
CA ALA A 23 -7.69 -20.47 2.96
C ALA A 23 -6.75 -20.94 4.08
N SER A 24 -6.33 -22.20 4.03
CA SER A 24 -5.34 -22.75 4.99
C SER A 24 -3.96 -22.12 4.80
N ILE A 25 -3.55 -21.84 3.56
CA ILE A 25 -2.30 -21.13 3.25
C ILE A 25 -2.33 -19.74 3.88
N TYR A 26 -3.41 -18.97 3.68
CA TYR A 26 -3.56 -17.62 4.25
C TYR A 26 -3.51 -17.66 5.79
N ARG A 27 -4.33 -18.49 6.43
CA ARG A 27 -4.33 -18.62 7.90
C ARG A 27 -2.93 -18.96 8.44
N ARG A 28 -2.24 -19.91 7.83
CA ARG A 28 -0.89 -20.32 8.25
C ARG A 28 0.12 -19.19 8.03
N SER A 29 0.07 -18.50 6.88
CA SER A 29 0.93 -17.36 6.60
C SER A 29 0.75 -16.25 7.64
N PHE A 30 -0.48 -15.86 7.93
CA PHE A 30 -0.74 -14.82 8.93
C PHE A 30 -0.36 -15.23 10.36
N ALA A 31 -0.54 -16.50 10.72
CA ALA A 31 -0.07 -17.01 11.99
C ALA A 31 1.46 -16.93 12.13
N ILE A 32 2.20 -17.28 11.07
CA ILE A 32 3.67 -17.16 11.03
C ILE A 32 4.08 -15.70 11.15
N ILE A 33 3.47 -14.80 10.36
CA ILE A 33 3.78 -13.37 10.39
C ILE A 33 3.57 -12.81 11.80
N ARG A 34 2.45 -13.13 12.45
CA ARG A 34 2.16 -12.69 13.83
C ARG A 34 3.14 -13.24 14.86
N ALA A 35 3.66 -14.44 14.63
CA ALA A 35 4.64 -15.08 15.54
C ALA A 35 6.05 -14.48 15.36
N GLU A 36 6.41 -14.04 14.16
CA GLU A 36 7.74 -13.56 13.81
C GLU A 36 7.88 -12.03 13.81
N SER A 37 6.76 -11.29 13.86
CA SER A 37 6.76 -9.82 13.78
C SER A 37 6.45 -9.20 15.14
N ASP A 38 7.17 -8.16 15.51
CA ASP A 38 6.81 -7.32 16.65
C ASP A 38 5.70 -6.34 16.26
N LEU A 39 4.48 -6.65 16.68
CA LEU A 39 3.27 -5.85 16.43
C LEU A 39 2.85 -5.03 17.65
N SER A 40 3.62 -5.04 18.73
CA SER A 40 3.24 -4.44 20.03
C SER A 40 3.07 -2.92 19.98
N ALA A 41 3.73 -2.26 19.02
CA ALA A 41 3.64 -0.82 18.83
C ALA A 41 2.34 -0.36 18.13
N PHE A 42 1.54 -1.30 17.58
CA PHE A 42 0.35 -0.97 16.79
C PHE A 42 -0.94 -1.28 17.54
N ALA A 43 -1.95 -0.43 17.37
CA ALA A 43 -3.31 -0.76 17.75
C ALA A 43 -3.78 -2.02 16.98
N PRO A 44 -4.67 -2.86 17.54
CA PRO A 44 -5.05 -4.15 16.95
C PRO A 44 -5.55 -4.08 15.51
N ASP A 45 -6.28 -3.03 15.14
CA ASP A 45 -6.80 -2.79 13.80
C ASP A 45 -5.69 -2.39 12.81
N VAL A 46 -4.74 -1.55 13.23
CA VAL A 46 -3.53 -1.20 12.45
C VAL A 46 -2.63 -2.42 12.29
N ALA A 47 -2.45 -3.23 13.37
CA ALA A 47 -1.67 -4.47 13.30
C ALA A 47 -2.20 -5.43 12.22
N GLY A 48 -3.53 -5.52 12.04
CA GLY A 48 -4.14 -6.30 10.95
C GLY A 48 -3.73 -5.80 9.55
N VAL A 49 -3.66 -4.47 9.36
CA VAL A 49 -3.16 -3.88 8.11
C VAL A 49 -1.68 -4.20 7.89
N VAL A 50 -0.85 -4.04 8.94
CA VAL A 50 0.60 -4.32 8.89
C VAL A 50 0.87 -5.79 8.54
N VAL A 51 0.13 -6.74 9.12
CA VAL A 51 0.24 -8.18 8.78
C VAL A 51 0.01 -8.42 7.29
N ARG A 52 -0.97 -7.76 6.67
CA ARG A 52 -1.19 -7.87 5.23
C ARG A 52 -0.08 -7.22 4.40
N MET A 53 0.47 -6.09 4.86
CA MET A 53 1.62 -5.46 4.21
C MET A 53 2.83 -6.40 4.23
N ILE A 54 3.10 -7.05 5.37
CA ILE A 54 4.16 -8.05 5.52
C ILE A 54 3.91 -9.25 4.61
N HIS A 55 2.67 -9.76 4.56
CA HIS A 55 2.32 -10.87 3.67
C HIS A 55 2.64 -10.57 2.19
N ALA A 56 2.47 -9.32 1.76
CA ALA A 56 2.73 -8.90 0.38
C ALA A 56 4.22 -8.80 0.02
N CYS A 57 5.12 -8.63 1.00
CA CYS A 57 6.56 -8.47 0.76
C CYS A 57 7.43 -9.57 1.38
N GLY A 58 6.90 -10.39 2.29
CA GLY A 58 7.65 -11.45 2.98
C GLY A 58 8.70 -10.94 3.99
N GLN A 59 8.57 -9.69 4.49
CA GLN A 59 9.55 -9.06 5.36
C GLN A 59 8.93 -8.82 6.75
N THR A 60 9.17 -9.71 7.70
CA THR A 60 8.60 -9.63 9.06
C THR A 60 9.15 -8.45 9.87
N ASP A 61 10.32 -7.95 9.51
CA ASP A 61 10.94 -6.75 10.10
C ASP A 61 10.41 -5.41 9.53
N LEU A 62 9.45 -5.44 8.60
CA LEU A 62 8.79 -4.24 8.08
C LEU A 62 8.15 -3.41 9.19
N THR A 63 7.76 -4.04 10.29
CA THR A 63 7.17 -3.38 11.48
C THR A 63 8.02 -2.24 12.02
N ARG A 64 9.35 -2.27 11.83
CA ARG A 64 10.27 -1.23 12.28
C ARG A 64 10.17 0.07 11.50
N ASP A 65 9.65 -0.01 10.29
CA ASP A 65 9.59 1.13 9.36
C ASP A 65 8.16 1.64 9.15
N VAL A 66 7.15 0.89 9.62
CA VAL A 66 5.75 1.33 9.50
C VAL A 66 5.46 2.39 10.56
N VAL A 67 4.88 3.51 10.10
CA VAL A 67 4.30 4.55 10.94
C VAL A 67 2.85 4.75 10.54
N ALA A 68 1.96 4.79 11.52
CA ALA A 68 0.53 4.97 11.28
C ALA A 68 -0.09 5.85 12.36
N THR A 69 -1.09 6.63 12.01
CA THR A 69 -1.95 7.34 12.97
C THR A 69 -2.98 6.38 13.59
N GLU A 70 -3.41 6.67 14.81
CA GLU A 70 -4.42 5.85 15.50
C GLU A 70 -5.77 5.82 14.77
N GLY A 71 -6.11 6.89 14.05
CA GLY A 71 -7.40 7.06 13.38
C GLY A 71 -7.47 6.49 11.98
N VAL A 72 -6.34 6.15 11.34
CA VAL A 72 -6.28 5.83 9.90
C VAL A 72 -7.19 4.70 9.47
N VAL A 73 -7.26 3.63 10.25
CA VAL A 73 -8.11 2.46 9.90
C VAL A 73 -9.58 2.86 9.94
N ARG A 74 -10.00 3.58 10.98
CA ARG A 74 -11.39 4.05 11.13
C ARG A 74 -11.75 5.04 10.01
N ALA A 75 -10.89 6.03 9.75
CA ALA A 75 -11.11 7.03 8.72
C ALA A 75 -11.23 6.41 7.33
N ALA A 76 -10.30 5.52 6.98
CA ALA A 76 -10.33 4.82 5.70
C ALA A 76 -11.57 3.92 5.54
N ARG A 77 -11.93 3.13 6.55
CA ARG A 77 -13.11 2.25 6.51
C ARG A 77 -14.41 3.02 6.37
N ASN A 78 -14.57 4.11 7.13
CA ASN A 78 -15.75 4.96 7.03
C ASN A 78 -15.86 5.54 5.60
N ALA A 79 -14.80 6.15 5.10
CA ALA A 79 -14.77 6.70 3.75
C ALA A 79 -15.09 5.65 2.68
N LEU A 80 -14.48 4.46 2.76
CA LEU A 80 -14.75 3.38 1.81
C LEU A 80 -16.19 2.87 1.91
N THR A 81 -16.75 2.76 3.12
CA THR A 81 -18.15 2.36 3.33
C THR A 81 -19.13 3.39 2.73
N ASP A 82 -18.77 4.67 2.82
CA ASP A 82 -19.54 5.78 2.26
C ASP A 82 -19.36 5.94 0.73
N GLY A 83 -18.59 5.02 0.09
CA GLY A 83 -18.41 5.00 -1.35
C GLY A 83 -17.30 5.91 -1.88
N ALA A 84 -16.41 6.42 -1.00
CA ALA A 84 -15.31 7.28 -1.42
C ALA A 84 -14.42 6.61 -2.47
N PRO A 85 -13.87 7.38 -3.43
CA PRO A 85 -12.94 6.86 -4.42
C PRO A 85 -11.58 6.53 -3.81
N ILE A 86 -10.87 5.60 -4.46
CA ILE A 86 -9.47 5.29 -4.17
C ILE A 86 -8.61 5.90 -5.27
N LEU A 87 -7.71 6.82 -4.91
CA LEU A 87 -6.84 7.53 -5.83
C LEU A 87 -5.44 6.93 -5.80
N CYS A 88 -5.00 6.38 -6.93
CA CYS A 88 -3.75 5.64 -7.05
C CYS A 88 -2.73 6.39 -7.91
N ASP A 89 -1.47 6.45 -7.46
CA ASP A 89 -0.36 7.07 -8.19
C ASP A 89 0.10 6.25 -9.40
N ALA A 90 -0.14 4.94 -9.39
CA ALA A 90 0.31 4.02 -10.43
C ALA A 90 -0.74 2.96 -10.74
N THR A 91 -0.78 2.52 -12.00
CA THR A 91 -1.66 1.44 -12.46
C THR A 91 -1.40 0.13 -11.70
N MET A 92 -0.14 -0.12 -11.31
CA MET A 92 0.22 -1.30 -10.53
C MET A 92 -0.43 -1.31 -9.15
N VAL A 93 -0.54 -0.15 -8.48
CA VAL A 93 -1.28 0.00 -7.21
C VAL A 93 -2.76 -0.28 -7.44
N ALA A 94 -3.36 0.38 -8.43
CA ALA A 94 -4.76 0.21 -8.77
C ALA A 94 -5.13 -1.24 -9.11
N SER A 95 -4.26 -1.93 -9.86
CA SER A 95 -4.45 -3.34 -10.25
C SER A 95 -4.32 -4.31 -9.08
N GLY A 96 -3.57 -3.94 -8.03
CA GLY A 96 -3.42 -4.75 -6.82
C GLY A 96 -4.60 -4.68 -5.87
N ILE A 97 -5.51 -3.73 -6.05
CA ILE A 97 -6.69 -3.57 -5.21
C ILE A 97 -7.78 -4.57 -5.64
N THR A 98 -8.20 -5.40 -4.70
CA THR A 98 -9.17 -6.47 -4.93
C THR A 98 -10.60 -5.92 -4.82
N ARG A 99 -11.25 -5.64 -5.96
CA ARG A 99 -12.59 -5.02 -6.01
C ARG A 99 -13.63 -5.71 -5.12
N ARG A 100 -13.63 -7.04 -5.06
CA ARG A 100 -14.57 -7.82 -4.22
C ARG A 100 -14.42 -7.57 -2.70
N ARG A 101 -13.34 -6.93 -2.27
CA ARG A 101 -13.10 -6.55 -0.87
C ARG A 101 -13.62 -5.16 -0.55
N LEU A 102 -13.94 -4.36 -1.55
CA LEU A 102 -14.45 -3.02 -1.37
C LEU A 102 -15.88 -3.08 -0.81
N PRO A 103 -16.19 -2.30 0.25
CA PRO A 103 -17.48 -2.37 0.94
C PRO A 103 -18.63 -1.72 0.17
N ALA A 104 -18.31 -0.89 -0.82
CA ALA A 104 -19.23 -0.22 -1.70
C ALA A 104 -18.74 -0.31 -3.15
N ASP A 105 -19.43 0.33 -4.08
CA ASP A 105 -18.97 0.44 -5.48
C ASP A 105 -17.91 1.55 -5.62
N ASN A 106 -16.83 1.42 -4.83
CA ASN A 106 -15.76 2.40 -4.78
C ASN A 106 -15.02 2.45 -6.11
N GLU A 107 -14.91 3.62 -6.70
CA GLU A 107 -14.10 3.83 -7.89
C GLU A 107 -12.61 3.77 -7.55
N ILE A 108 -11.84 3.01 -8.33
CA ILE A 108 -10.38 3.01 -8.28
C ILE A 108 -9.88 3.84 -9.44
N ARG A 109 -9.26 4.98 -9.17
CA ARG A 109 -8.80 5.96 -10.17
C ARG A 109 -7.29 6.06 -10.20
N CYS A 110 -6.72 5.97 -11.39
CA CYS A 110 -5.31 6.25 -11.67
C CYS A 110 -5.22 7.10 -12.93
N HIS A 111 -4.83 8.36 -12.80
CA HIS A 111 -4.76 9.32 -13.91
C HIS A 111 -3.38 9.38 -14.58
N LEU A 112 -2.44 8.49 -14.22
CA LEU A 112 -1.07 8.51 -14.75
C LEU A 112 -0.99 8.49 -16.29
N HIS A 113 -1.96 7.84 -16.93
CA HIS A 113 -2.03 7.71 -18.39
C HIS A 113 -3.12 8.59 -19.03
N ASP A 114 -3.67 9.55 -18.29
CA ASP A 114 -4.60 10.52 -18.85
C ASP A 114 -3.90 11.34 -19.94
N PRO A 115 -4.54 11.57 -21.10
CA PRO A 115 -3.96 12.32 -22.20
C PRO A 115 -3.49 13.74 -21.84
N ALA A 116 -4.06 14.36 -20.82
CA ALA A 116 -3.66 15.70 -20.36
C ALA A 116 -2.35 15.71 -19.55
N VAL A 117 -1.94 14.58 -19.00
CA VAL A 117 -0.81 14.49 -18.05
C VAL A 117 0.53 14.87 -18.66
N PRO A 118 0.90 14.49 -19.90
CA PRO A 118 2.16 14.90 -20.49
C PRO A 118 2.32 16.42 -20.58
N GLU A 119 1.30 17.13 -21.07
CA GLU A 119 1.29 18.59 -21.17
C GLU A 119 1.29 19.26 -19.79
N LEU A 120 0.52 18.72 -18.84
CA LEU A 120 0.54 19.16 -17.44
C LEU A 120 1.93 19.06 -16.84
N ALA A 121 2.62 17.93 -17.01
CA ALA A 121 3.95 17.68 -16.47
C ALA A 121 4.98 18.67 -17.06
N GLU A 122 4.93 18.91 -18.36
CA GLU A 122 5.81 19.88 -19.02
C GLU A 122 5.57 21.31 -18.49
N ARG A 123 4.32 21.74 -18.45
CA ARG A 123 3.93 23.07 -17.97
C ARG A 123 4.32 23.31 -16.50
N MET A 124 4.20 22.28 -15.66
CA MET A 124 4.53 22.34 -14.24
C MET A 124 6.02 22.10 -13.97
N GLY A 125 6.80 21.66 -14.95
CA GLY A 125 8.21 21.29 -14.75
C GLY A 125 8.41 20.12 -13.77
N THR A 126 7.49 19.14 -13.76
CA THR A 126 7.48 18.03 -12.79
C THR A 126 7.30 16.66 -13.46
N THR A 127 7.26 15.61 -12.66
CA THR A 127 7.02 14.24 -13.16
C THR A 127 5.56 14.06 -13.58
N ARG A 128 5.31 13.13 -14.51
CA ARG A 128 3.94 12.77 -14.92
C ARG A 128 3.08 12.33 -13.74
N THR A 129 3.66 11.60 -12.77
CA THR A 129 2.91 11.12 -11.62
C THR A 129 2.49 12.28 -10.72
N ALA A 130 3.39 13.24 -10.44
CA ALA A 130 3.05 14.44 -9.68
C ALA A 130 2.01 15.31 -10.41
N ALA A 131 2.19 15.52 -11.73
CA ALA A 131 1.22 16.27 -12.53
C ALA A 131 -0.17 15.63 -12.59
N ALA A 132 -0.25 14.29 -12.58
CA ALA A 132 -1.52 13.57 -12.58
C ALA A 132 -2.39 13.86 -11.33
N LEU A 133 -1.78 14.29 -10.23
CA LEU A 133 -2.49 14.66 -9.01
C LEU A 133 -3.37 15.92 -9.19
N GLU A 134 -3.06 16.78 -10.16
CA GLU A 134 -3.93 17.90 -10.49
C GLU A 134 -5.35 17.44 -10.84
N LEU A 135 -5.46 16.26 -11.46
CA LEU A 135 -6.75 15.65 -11.80
C LEU A 135 -7.48 15.03 -10.59
N TRP A 136 -6.81 14.96 -9.43
CA TRP A 136 -7.44 14.50 -8.18
C TRP A 136 -8.23 15.60 -7.47
N LYS A 137 -7.89 16.89 -7.70
CA LYS A 137 -8.49 18.03 -6.98
C LYS A 137 -10.01 17.98 -6.86
N PRO A 138 -10.77 17.65 -7.93
CA PRO A 138 -12.23 17.63 -7.85
C PRO A 138 -12.81 16.48 -6.99
N VAL A 139 -12.00 15.46 -6.67
CA VAL A 139 -12.44 14.22 -6.02
C VAL A 139 -11.58 13.84 -4.81
N LEU A 140 -10.67 14.75 -4.40
CA LEU A 140 -9.73 14.49 -3.31
C LEU A 140 -10.40 14.55 -1.93
N ASP A 141 -11.46 15.37 -1.79
CA ASP A 141 -12.16 15.53 -0.52
C ASP A 141 -12.74 14.20 -0.05
N GLY A 142 -12.31 13.75 1.12
CA GLY A 142 -12.74 12.48 1.70
C GLY A 142 -12.29 11.22 0.97
N ALA A 143 -11.48 11.31 -0.09
CA ALA A 143 -10.95 10.16 -0.82
C ALA A 143 -9.97 9.34 0.03
N VAL A 144 -9.76 8.07 -0.34
CA VAL A 144 -8.65 7.26 0.17
C VAL A 144 -7.52 7.30 -0.85
N VAL A 145 -6.35 7.78 -0.44
CA VAL A 145 -5.19 7.91 -1.33
C VAL A 145 -4.23 6.73 -1.17
N ALA A 146 -3.74 6.20 -2.28
CA ALA A 146 -2.82 5.07 -2.36
C ALA A 146 -1.60 5.42 -3.24
N ILE A 147 -0.51 5.87 -2.61
CA ILE A 147 0.75 6.20 -3.28
C ILE A 147 1.79 5.13 -2.93
N GLY A 148 2.13 4.30 -3.91
CA GLY A 148 3.03 3.16 -3.72
C GLY A 148 4.18 3.09 -4.71
N ASN A 149 4.29 4.05 -5.62
CA ASN A 149 5.34 4.01 -6.64
C ASN A 149 6.21 5.26 -6.64
N ALA A 150 5.63 6.46 -6.72
CA ALA A 150 6.38 7.68 -6.98
C ALA A 150 6.50 8.58 -5.75
N PRO A 151 7.72 8.79 -5.20
CA PRO A 151 7.94 9.77 -4.14
C PRO A 151 7.46 11.18 -4.51
N THR A 152 7.61 11.56 -5.77
CA THR A 152 7.15 12.87 -6.28
C THR A 152 5.64 13.04 -6.21
N ALA A 153 4.86 11.95 -6.27
CA ALA A 153 3.42 12.02 -6.05
C ALA A 153 3.09 12.33 -4.59
N LEU A 154 3.84 11.73 -3.65
CA LEU A 154 3.62 11.97 -2.22
C LEU A 154 3.96 13.42 -1.85
N PHE A 155 5.10 13.93 -2.30
CA PHE A 155 5.43 15.35 -2.14
C PHE A 155 4.36 16.27 -2.73
N ALA A 156 3.96 16.03 -3.98
CA ALA A 156 2.94 16.84 -4.65
C ALA A 156 1.60 16.83 -3.91
N LEU A 157 1.20 15.69 -3.34
CA LEU A 157 -0.01 15.60 -2.51
C LEU A 157 0.09 16.50 -1.27
N LEU A 158 1.21 16.42 -0.55
CA LEU A 158 1.42 17.21 0.67
C LEU A 158 1.47 18.71 0.34
N GLU A 159 2.19 19.11 -0.70
CA GLU A 159 2.22 20.48 -1.20
C GLU A 159 0.83 20.99 -1.61
N MET A 160 0.01 20.16 -2.28
CA MET A 160 -1.36 20.51 -2.64
C MET A 160 -2.23 20.76 -1.41
N ILE A 161 -2.13 19.90 -0.39
CA ILE A 161 -2.88 20.04 0.87
C ILE A 161 -2.45 21.33 1.58
N ASP A 162 -1.14 21.62 1.63
CA ASP A 162 -0.60 22.85 2.23
C ASP A 162 -1.01 24.12 1.46
N ALA A 163 -1.21 24.00 0.16
CA ALA A 163 -1.77 25.07 -0.67
C ALA A 163 -3.30 25.22 -0.55
N GLY A 164 -3.95 24.45 0.35
CA GLY A 164 -5.39 24.57 0.64
C GLY A 164 -6.28 23.64 -0.19
N ALA A 165 -5.73 22.61 -0.85
CA ALA A 165 -6.56 21.60 -1.48
C ALA A 165 -7.38 20.81 -0.41
N PRO A 166 -8.54 20.24 -0.78
CA PRO A 166 -9.30 19.37 0.12
C PRO A 166 -8.46 18.21 0.66
N ARG A 167 -8.81 17.75 1.85
CA ARG A 167 -8.07 16.67 2.51
C ARG A 167 -8.66 15.30 2.19
N PRO A 168 -7.85 14.30 1.86
CA PRO A 168 -8.31 12.93 1.81
C PRO A 168 -8.69 12.42 3.20
N ALA A 169 -9.56 11.44 3.28
CA ALA A 169 -9.92 10.78 4.54
C ALA A 169 -8.76 9.98 5.12
N ALA A 170 -7.96 9.34 4.26
CA ALA A 170 -6.78 8.58 4.66
C ALA A 170 -5.77 8.47 3.53
N ILE A 171 -4.49 8.36 3.90
CA ILE A 171 -3.37 8.23 2.96
C ILE A 171 -2.59 6.94 3.28
N VAL A 172 -2.49 6.04 2.32
CA VAL A 172 -1.49 4.97 2.30
C VAL A 172 -0.33 5.45 1.43
N GLY A 173 0.73 5.96 2.07
CA GLY A 173 1.89 6.55 1.41
C GLY A 173 3.14 5.71 1.64
N ALA A 174 3.44 4.77 0.74
CA ALA A 174 4.59 3.89 0.84
C ALA A 174 5.33 3.76 -0.52
N PRO A 175 5.75 4.89 -1.14
CA PRO A 175 6.54 4.82 -2.35
C PRO A 175 7.89 4.12 -2.08
N VAL A 176 8.39 3.40 -3.07
CA VAL A 176 9.67 2.70 -3.00
C VAL A 176 10.74 3.46 -3.76
N GLY A 177 11.99 3.47 -3.26
CA GLY A 177 13.09 3.99 -4.06
C GLY A 177 14.27 4.54 -3.29
N PHE A 178 15.21 5.11 -4.07
CA PHE A 178 16.48 5.60 -3.58
C PHE A 178 16.57 7.14 -3.56
N VAL A 179 15.65 7.82 -4.24
CA VAL A 179 15.61 9.28 -4.35
C VAL A 179 14.23 9.76 -3.96
N GLY A 180 14.12 10.46 -2.86
CA GLY A 180 12.89 11.06 -2.36
C GLY A 180 11.93 10.12 -1.63
N ALA A 181 12.14 8.79 -1.64
CA ALA A 181 11.22 7.86 -0.97
C ALA A 181 11.27 8.02 0.55
N ALA A 182 12.46 7.97 1.14
CA ALA A 182 12.62 8.14 2.57
C ALA A 182 12.15 9.53 3.03
N GLU A 183 12.47 10.55 2.26
CA GLU A 183 12.15 11.95 2.56
C GLU A 183 10.65 12.20 2.50
N SER A 184 9.96 11.74 1.45
CA SER A 184 8.51 11.93 1.31
C SER A 184 7.71 11.16 2.37
N CYS A 185 8.15 9.94 2.73
CA CYS A 185 7.53 9.19 3.82
C CYS A 185 7.77 9.84 5.19
N ALA A 186 8.96 10.41 5.43
CA ALA A 186 9.26 11.13 6.65
C ALA A 186 8.42 12.42 6.77
N GLU A 187 8.22 13.12 5.67
CA GLU A 187 7.35 14.31 5.63
C GLU A 187 5.90 13.94 5.95
N LEU A 188 5.37 12.86 5.36
CA LEU A 188 4.04 12.36 5.72
C LEU A 188 3.98 11.95 7.19
N ALA A 189 5.00 11.26 7.71
CA ALA A 189 5.05 10.82 9.11
C ALA A 189 5.07 11.98 10.12
N ALA A 190 5.49 13.16 9.71
CA ALA A 190 5.48 14.37 10.53
C ALA A 190 4.12 15.10 10.58
N ARG A 191 3.12 14.65 9.81
CA ARG A 191 1.80 15.32 9.67
C ARG A 191 0.84 14.87 10.77
N ALA A 192 0.66 15.70 11.78
CA ALA A 192 -0.31 15.45 12.85
C ALA A 192 -1.78 15.76 12.46
N ASP A 193 -1.97 16.39 11.31
CA ASP A 193 -3.26 16.85 10.80
C ASP A 193 -3.88 15.93 9.74
N LEU A 194 -3.21 14.80 9.42
CA LEU A 194 -3.64 13.82 8.43
C LEU A 194 -3.75 12.42 9.05
N GLU A 195 -4.65 11.63 8.53
CA GLU A 195 -4.75 10.20 8.84
C GLU A 195 -3.98 9.39 7.79
N PHE A 196 -2.97 8.64 8.22
CA PHE A 196 -2.09 7.94 7.28
C PHE A 196 -1.50 6.64 7.83
N ILE A 197 -1.04 5.82 6.90
CA ILE A 197 -0.07 4.74 7.13
C ILE A 197 1.05 4.89 6.08
N THR A 198 2.29 4.83 6.53
CA THR A 198 3.49 4.97 5.70
C THR A 198 4.56 3.95 6.06
N VAL A 199 5.51 3.74 5.16
CA VAL A 199 6.72 2.94 5.40
C VAL A 199 7.93 3.85 5.23
N THR A 200 8.61 4.15 6.31
CA THR A 200 9.78 5.02 6.31
C THR A 200 10.98 4.35 5.62
N GLY A 201 11.94 5.15 5.18
CA GLY A 201 13.12 4.65 4.49
C GLY A 201 12.87 4.35 3.01
N ARG A 202 13.49 3.28 2.50
CA ARG A 202 13.49 2.95 1.06
C ARG A 202 12.52 1.83 0.70
N ARG A 203 12.01 1.12 1.70
CA ARG A 203 11.05 0.02 1.52
C ARG A 203 9.66 0.58 1.24
N GLY A 204 8.89 -0.15 0.49
CA GLY A 204 7.54 0.24 0.08
C GLY A 204 7.16 -0.46 -1.20
N GLY A 205 6.34 0.18 -2.00
CA GLY A 205 5.99 -0.31 -3.33
C GLY A 205 4.53 -0.64 -3.51
N SER A 206 4.13 -0.78 -4.76
CA SER A 206 2.73 -0.97 -5.17
C SER A 206 2.06 -2.16 -4.50
N ALA A 207 2.78 -3.28 -4.28
CA ALA A 207 2.23 -4.48 -3.66
C ALA A 207 1.88 -4.24 -2.17
N ILE A 208 2.79 -3.60 -1.42
CA ILE A 208 2.59 -3.27 -0.01
C ILE A 208 1.42 -2.28 0.14
N THR A 209 1.40 -1.24 -0.71
CA THR A 209 0.34 -0.22 -0.71
C THR A 209 -1.03 -0.82 -1.05
N ALA A 210 -1.12 -1.64 -2.09
CA ALA A 210 -2.36 -2.32 -2.45
C ALA A 210 -2.82 -3.30 -1.35
N ALA A 211 -1.88 -3.99 -0.69
CA ALA A 211 -2.19 -4.87 0.44
C ALA A 211 -2.76 -4.09 1.63
N ALA A 212 -2.23 -2.90 1.94
CA ALA A 212 -2.77 -2.02 2.96
C ALA A 212 -4.20 -1.57 2.62
N ILE A 213 -4.45 -1.12 1.38
CA ILE A 213 -5.80 -0.76 0.93
C ILE A 213 -6.76 -1.96 1.05
N ASN A 214 -6.36 -3.16 0.64
CA ASN A 214 -7.17 -4.37 0.75
C ASN A 214 -7.52 -4.73 2.21
N ALA A 215 -6.63 -4.44 3.17
CA ALA A 215 -6.85 -4.64 4.59
C ALA A 215 -7.76 -3.56 5.21
N LEU A 216 -7.63 -2.32 4.73
CA LEU A 216 -8.52 -1.22 5.12
C LEU A 216 -9.95 -1.45 4.60
N ALA A 217 -10.09 -1.97 3.39
CA ALA A 217 -11.39 -2.23 2.76
C ALA A 217 -12.18 -3.36 3.42
N SER A 218 -11.50 -4.41 3.92
CA SER A 218 -12.15 -5.55 4.57
C SER A 218 -11.30 -6.05 5.74
N PRO A 219 -11.89 -6.15 6.95
CA PRO A 219 -11.20 -6.69 8.12
C PRO A 219 -10.97 -8.20 8.05
N GLU A 220 -11.60 -8.89 7.11
CA GLU A 220 -11.43 -10.33 6.93
C GLU A 220 -10.01 -10.66 6.46
N GLU A 221 -9.38 -11.57 7.15
CA GLU A 221 -8.04 -12.09 6.82
C GLU A 221 -8.09 -13.12 5.68
#